data_6b6b3baaf99e60953a2aefa07e02b6b5
#
_entry.id   6b6b3baaf99e60953a2aefa07e02b6b5
#
_cell.length_a   1.000
_cell.length_b   1.000
_cell.length_c   1.000
_cell.angle_alpha   90.00
_cell.angle_beta   90.00
_cell.angle_gamma   90.00
#
_symmetry.space_group_name_H-M   'P 1'
#
loop_
_entity.id
_entity.type
_entity.pdbx_description
1 polymer ?
#
loop_
_entity_poly.entity_id
_entity_poly.type
_entity_poly.pdbx_seq_one_letter_code
_entity_poly.pdbx_strand_id
1 'polypeptide(L)'
;MRLRPLVMAVAVTAALVVPSASAAPAGRVLGYVANNGGGVSVIDTATNAVTEAIADSGGNSPYMAAVAFDGTRGYVTNSAHNTLTVIDTPTNTVDKSIPVGSHPAGVAVAPGGGFVYVTNYADGTVSVVDTATLTVTATVTVGQNPDGVVVTRDGTAVYVTHDVVGPSKVSVIDTTANAVIATINVGSTPTAVAASADGTRMYVVNKGSDDISAIDVATRTVVGTAKVGFVPHGIALSPNGTRAYVTNSEFDSVSVVDLTAMVELQKIVVGDRPISVALTPDGASAYVTNFNSNTVSIIDTASNTVTGSVPVGQRPVGIAISFVPPAPSKLVAGSAQLQLRLLGFTVRSLDATLTEKHTGAPVAGQKIVFSTVKGNPLCTATTNSDGKATCDAQVSLLVGLSTLLQGFTASHAGNDEHGGASAHGPIALL
;
A
#
# COMPACT_ATOMS: atom_id res chain seq x y z
N MET A 1 35.06 76.22 -10.98
CA MET A 1 34.12 75.53 -10.18
C MET A 1 33.64 74.32 -11.01
N ARG A 2 34.23 73.12 -10.74
CA ARG A 2 33.92 71.90 -11.52
C ARG A 2 33.00 71.03 -10.68
N LEU A 3 31.78 70.87 -11.12
CA LEU A 3 30.77 69.91 -10.55
C LEU A 3 31.19 68.46 -10.87
N ARG A 4 31.42 67.64 -9.84
CA ARG A 4 31.60 66.24 -9.96
C ARG A 4 30.23 65.61 -9.93
N PRO A 5 29.91 64.58 -10.78
CA PRO A 5 28.67 63.84 -10.68
C PRO A 5 28.77 62.88 -9.50
N LEU A 6 27.70 62.88 -8.67
CA LEU A 6 27.47 61.93 -7.57
C LEU A 6 26.93 60.62 -8.19
N VAL A 7 27.77 59.60 -8.17
CA VAL A 7 27.32 58.24 -8.54
C VAL A 7 26.67 57.61 -7.30
N MET A 8 25.36 57.52 -7.34
CA MET A 8 24.56 56.82 -6.33
C MET A 8 24.56 55.32 -6.67
N ALA A 9 25.32 54.51 -5.93
CA ALA A 9 25.30 53.07 -6.02
C ALA A 9 24.02 52.55 -5.33
N VAL A 10 23.06 52.09 -6.12
CA VAL A 10 21.91 51.34 -5.59
C VAL A 10 22.35 49.90 -5.41
N ALA A 11 22.51 49.47 -4.17
CA ALA A 11 22.71 48.07 -3.82
C ALA A 11 21.38 47.33 -3.96
N VAL A 12 21.24 46.58 -5.04
CA VAL A 12 20.13 45.64 -5.19
C VAL A 12 20.50 44.37 -4.42
N THR A 13 19.97 44.21 -3.23
CA THR A 13 19.99 42.93 -2.51
C THR A 13 18.98 42.00 -3.21
N ALA A 14 19.47 41.14 -4.08
CA ALA A 14 18.68 40.00 -4.59
C ALA A 14 18.48 39.02 -3.44
N ALA A 15 17.29 39.02 -2.85
CA ALA A 15 16.86 37.95 -1.99
C ALA A 15 16.80 36.69 -2.86
N LEU A 16 17.69 35.73 -2.65
CA LEU A 16 17.58 34.39 -3.16
C LEU A 16 16.30 33.78 -2.53
N VAL A 17 15.21 33.82 -3.26
CA VAL A 17 14.08 32.93 -2.96
C VAL A 17 14.52 31.51 -3.36
N VAL A 18 15.05 30.76 -2.41
CA VAL A 18 15.21 29.32 -2.55
C VAL A 18 13.80 28.79 -2.73
N PRO A 19 13.45 28.14 -3.85
CA PRO A 19 12.16 27.49 -3.94
C PRO A 19 12.12 26.45 -2.82
N SER A 20 11.17 26.57 -1.89
CA SER A 20 10.88 25.51 -0.94
C SER A 20 10.65 24.27 -1.76
N ALA A 21 11.45 23.22 -1.56
CA ALA A 21 11.19 21.91 -2.12
C ALA A 21 9.74 21.59 -1.72
N SER A 22 8.85 21.49 -2.71
CA SER A 22 7.51 20.99 -2.49
C SER A 22 7.68 19.63 -1.84
N ALA A 23 7.14 19.44 -0.65
CA ALA A 23 7.10 18.12 -0.03
C ALA A 23 6.51 17.16 -1.07
N ALA A 24 7.12 15.99 -1.23
CA ALA A 24 6.53 14.93 -2.05
C ALA A 24 5.10 14.70 -1.55
N PRO A 25 4.13 14.45 -2.44
CA PRO A 25 2.75 14.19 -2.02
C PRO A 25 2.75 13.05 -1.02
N ALA A 26 2.11 13.25 0.11
CA ALA A 26 1.94 12.24 1.13
C ALA A 26 0.96 11.19 0.58
N GLY A 27 1.37 9.91 0.50
CA GLY A 27 0.45 8.83 0.17
C GLY A 27 -0.55 8.58 1.30
N ARG A 28 -1.46 7.66 1.08
CA ARG A 28 -2.51 7.25 2.03
C ARG A 28 -2.16 5.91 2.68
N VAL A 29 -2.64 5.68 3.91
CA VAL A 29 -2.62 4.34 4.50
C VAL A 29 -3.97 3.69 4.23
N LEU A 30 -3.97 2.64 3.42
CA LEU A 30 -5.18 1.95 2.98
C LEU A 30 -5.19 0.50 3.47
N GLY A 31 -6.40 0.01 3.80
CA GLY A 31 -6.68 -1.38 4.14
C GLY A 31 -7.44 -2.07 3.01
N TYR A 32 -6.92 -3.18 2.50
CA TYR A 32 -7.55 -4.02 1.47
C TYR A 32 -8.17 -5.24 2.11
N VAL A 33 -9.48 -5.32 2.09
CA VAL A 33 -10.27 -6.39 2.73
C VAL A 33 -10.80 -7.34 1.66
N ALA A 34 -10.33 -8.59 1.67
CA ALA A 34 -10.83 -9.65 0.81
C ALA A 34 -12.19 -10.15 1.32
N ASN A 35 -13.26 -9.94 0.56
CA ASN A 35 -14.61 -10.37 0.93
C ASN A 35 -14.96 -11.67 0.21
N ASN A 36 -15.09 -12.76 0.92
CA ASN A 36 -15.37 -14.08 0.33
C ASN A 36 -16.72 -14.15 -0.42
N GLY A 37 -17.63 -13.23 -0.14
CA GLY A 37 -18.87 -13.04 -0.92
C GLY A 37 -18.69 -12.23 -2.22
N GLY A 38 -17.48 -11.80 -2.53
CA GLY A 38 -17.09 -11.09 -3.78
C GLY A 38 -16.46 -9.72 -3.55
N GLY A 39 -15.43 -9.42 -4.32
CA GLY A 39 -14.74 -8.13 -4.37
C GLY A 39 -13.81 -7.84 -3.18
N VAL A 40 -13.14 -6.69 -3.27
CA VAL A 40 -12.23 -6.19 -2.25
C VAL A 40 -12.72 -4.81 -1.80
N SER A 41 -12.93 -4.62 -0.48
CA SER A 41 -13.24 -3.31 0.08
C SER A 41 -11.94 -2.57 0.41
N VAL A 42 -11.84 -1.30 0.00
CA VAL A 42 -10.70 -0.44 0.31
C VAL A 42 -11.10 0.53 1.42
N ILE A 43 -10.45 0.43 2.56
CA ILE A 43 -10.67 1.29 3.75
C ILE A 43 -9.57 2.34 3.80
N ASP A 44 -9.93 3.61 3.85
CA ASP A 44 -9.00 4.68 4.21
C ASP A 44 -8.89 4.75 5.74
N THR A 45 -7.69 4.55 6.27
CA THR A 45 -7.47 4.48 7.72
C THR A 45 -7.50 5.84 8.41
N ALA A 46 -7.38 6.94 7.67
CA ALA A 46 -7.50 8.28 8.23
C ALA A 46 -8.97 8.66 8.52
N THR A 47 -9.89 8.17 7.69
CA THR A 47 -11.33 8.44 7.82
C THR A 47 -12.11 7.27 8.39
N ASN A 48 -11.52 6.09 8.45
CA ASN A 48 -12.17 4.83 8.85
C ASN A 48 -13.43 4.54 8.02
N ALA A 49 -13.36 4.77 6.72
CA ALA A 49 -14.48 4.55 5.79
C ALA A 49 -14.03 3.72 4.58
N VAL A 50 -14.96 2.94 4.03
CA VAL A 50 -14.76 2.31 2.71
C VAL A 50 -14.85 3.41 1.66
N THR A 51 -13.74 3.64 0.95
CA THR A 51 -13.66 4.64 -0.11
C THR A 51 -13.94 4.03 -1.47
N GLU A 52 -13.70 2.71 -1.63
CA GLU A 52 -13.87 2.02 -2.89
C GLU A 52 -14.16 0.54 -2.69
N ALA A 53 -14.86 -0.05 -3.65
CA ALA A 53 -15.06 -1.49 -3.77
C ALA A 53 -14.50 -1.95 -5.12
N ILE A 54 -13.41 -2.70 -5.10
CA ILE A 54 -12.80 -3.26 -6.31
C ILE A 54 -13.60 -4.51 -6.66
N ALA A 55 -14.28 -4.47 -7.82
CA ALA A 55 -14.98 -5.63 -8.32
C ALA A 55 -13.98 -6.73 -8.68
N ASP A 56 -14.25 -7.94 -8.23
CA ASP A 56 -13.41 -9.10 -8.54
C ASP A 56 -13.54 -9.47 -10.03
N SER A 57 -12.45 -9.28 -10.78
CA SER A 57 -12.39 -9.70 -12.20
C SER A 57 -12.12 -11.20 -12.37
N GLY A 58 -11.83 -11.91 -11.29
CA GLY A 58 -11.44 -13.32 -11.28
C GLY A 58 -12.50 -14.29 -10.76
N GLY A 59 -13.69 -13.80 -10.38
CA GLY A 59 -14.77 -14.61 -9.81
C GLY A 59 -14.87 -14.53 -8.27
N ASN A 60 -15.98 -14.98 -7.74
CA ASN A 60 -16.32 -14.90 -6.32
C ASN A 60 -15.42 -15.82 -5.47
N SER A 61 -14.93 -15.35 -4.38
CA SER A 61 -14.26 -15.94 -3.21
C SER A 61 -12.83 -15.43 -2.99
N PRO A 62 -12.61 -14.09 -2.93
CA PRO A 62 -11.37 -13.55 -2.37
C PRO A 62 -11.15 -14.09 -0.95
N TYR A 63 -9.89 -14.47 -0.64
CA TYR A 63 -9.60 -15.14 0.63
C TYR A 63 -8.58 -14.35 1.45
N MET A 64 -7.33 -14.28 1.03
CA MET A 64 -6.29 -13.51 1.71
C MET A 64 -5.78 -12.37 0.83
N ALA A 65 -5.31 -11.31 1.49
CA ALA A 65 -4.72 -10.14 0.85
C ALA A 65 -3.30 -9.89 1.38
N ALA A 66 -2.43 -9.39 0.51
CA ALA A 66 -1.12 -8.85 0.86
C ALA A 66 -0.84 -7.62 0.00
N VAL A 67 -0.03 -6.68 0.51
CA VAL A 67 0.41 -5.50 -0.24
C VAL A 67 1.93 -5.50 -0.31
N ALA A 68 2.49 -5.12 -1.45
CA ALA A 68 3.93 -4.96 -1.62
C ALA A 68 4.49 -3.91 -0.65
N PHE A 69 5.75 -4.05 -0.24
CA PHE A 69 6.38 -3.16 0.73
C PHE A 69 6.50 -1.71 0.23
N ASP A 70 6.52 -1.49 -1.09
CA ASP A 70 6.50 -0.17 -1.71
C ASP A 70 5.09 0.42 -1.84
N GLY A 71 4.07 -0.36 -1.47
CA GLY A 71 2.67 0.02 -1.51
C GLY A 71 2.07 0.14 -2.92
N THR A 72 2.78 -0.26 -3.98
CA THR A 72 2.33 -0.05 -5.37
C THR A 72 1.42 -1.16 -5.89
N ARG A 73 1.45 -2.35 -5.28
CA ARG A 73 0.64 -3.51 -5.70
C ARG A 73 0.02 -4.24 -4.52
N GLY A 74 -1.25 -4.58 -4.68
CA GLY A 74 -1.99 -5.51 -3.84
C GLY A 74 -2.12 -6.88 -4.51
N TYR A 75 -2.17 -7.94 -3.72
CA TYR A 75 -2.32 -9.33 -4.17
C TYR A 75 -3.43 -9.98 -3.38
N VAL A 76 -4.41 -10.58 -4.06
CA VAL A 76 -5.56 -11.23 -3.43
C VAL A 76 -5.73 -12.63 -4.00
N THR A 77 -5.76 -13.64 -3.14
CA THR A 77 -6.04 -15.02 -3.53
C THR A 77 -7.54 -15.23 -3.73
N ASN A 78 -7.92 -15.95 -4.79
CA ASN A 78 -9.30 -16.30 -5.10
C ASN A 78 -9.48 -17.82 -5.01
N SER A 79 -9.93 -18.30 -3.85
CA SER A 79 -9.90 -19.72 -3.51
C SER A 79 -10.76 -20.61 -4.41
N ALA A 80 -11.92 -20.13 -4.87
CA ALA A 80 -12.79 -20.90 -5.74
C ALA A 80 -12.37 -20.91 -7.22
N HIS A 81 -11.53 -19.95 -7.66
CA HIS A 81 -11.17 -19.79 -9.07
C HIS A 81 -9.70 -20.09 -9.36
N ASN A 82 -8.93 -20.48 -8.34
CA ASN A 82 -7.53 -20.88 -8.49
C ASN A 82 -6.66 -19.77 -9.12
N THR A 83 -6.90 -18.51 -8.71
CA THR A 83 -6.17 -17.36 -9.23
C THR A 83 -5.65 -16.47 -8.12
N LEU A 84 -4.61 -15.68 -8.47
CA LEU A 84 -4.11 -14.54 -7.72
C LEU A 84 -4.46 -13.26 -8.49
N THR A 85 -5.30 -12.40 -7.91
CA THR A 85 -5.58 -11.07 -8.47
C THR A 85 -4.49 -10.09 -8.06
N VAL A 86 -3.96 -9.34 -9.02
CA VAL A 86 -3.00 -8.26 -8.83
C VAL A 86 -3.74 -6.93 -8.97
N ILE A 87 -3.61 -6.06 -7.97
CA ILE A 87 -4.24 -4.75 -7.89
C ILE A 87 -3.14 -3.70 -7.99
N ASP A 88 -3.30 -2.73 -8.89
CA ASP A 88 -2.56 -1.46 -8.85
C ASP A 88 -3.18 -0.60 -7.74
N THR A 89 -2.47 -0.45 -6.63
CA THR A 89 -3.01 0.18 -5.42
C THR A 89 -3.13 1.71 -5.50
N PRO A 90 -2.24 2.44 -6.22
CA PRO A 90 -2.42 3.86 -6.47
C PRO A 90 -3.74 4.21 -7.17
N THR A 91 -4.22 3.33 -8.06
CA THR A 91 -5.46 3.54 -8.83
C THR A 91 -6.61 2.66 -8.40
N ASN A 92 -6.37 1.70 -7.49
CA ASN A 92 -7.31 0.67 -7.04
C ASN A 92 -7.94 -0.13 -8.20
N THR A 93 -7.18 -0.37 -9.25
CA THR A 93 -7.64 -1.13 -10.43
C THR A 93 -7.00 -2.51 -10.49
N VAL A 94 -7.74 -3.49 -11.03
CA VAL A 94 -7.18 -4.81 -11.28
C VAL A 94 -6.23 -4.75 -12.47
N ASP A 95 -4.95 -5.07 -12.24
CA ASP A 95 -3.91 -5.15 -13.27
C ASP A 95 -3.97 -6.50 -14.00
N LYS A 96 -4.04 -7.61 -13.23
CA LYS A 96 -4.01 -8.97 -13.79
C LYS A 96 -4.62 -10.00 -12.84
N SER A 97 -5.15 -11.07 -13.42
CA SER A 97 -5.46 -12.32 -12.72
C SER A 97 -4.49 -13.42 -13.20
N ILE A 98 -3.76 -14.01 -12.25
CA ILE A 98 -2.71 -15.01 -12.52
C ILE A 98 -3.23 -16.38 -12.09
N PRO A 99 -3.30 -17.39 -12.98
CA PRO A 99 -3.60 -18.76 -12.57
C PRO A 99 -2.52 -19.29 -11.62
N VAL A 100 -2.94 -19.91 -10.51
CA VAL A 100 -2.09 -20.58 -9.52
C VAL A 100 -2.62 -22.02 -9.28
N GLY A 101 -2.17 -22.69 -8.22
CA GLY A 101 -2.72 -24.01 -7.88
C GLY A 101 -4.12 -23.95 -7.25
N SER A 102 -4.67 -25.15 -6.94
CA SER A 102 -6.06 -25.32 -6.46
C SER A 102 -6.27 -24.79 -5.04
N HIS A 103 -7.39 -24.09 -4.84
CA HIS A 103 -7.78 -23.50 -3.56
C HIS A 103 -6.66 -22.64 -2.95
N PRO A 104 -6.22 -21.57 -3.63
CA PRO A 104 -5.20 -20.69 -3.05
C PRO A 104 -5.73 -20.05 -1.77
N ALA A 105 -4.92 -20.11 -0.70
CA ALA A 105 -5.22 -19.62 0.63
C ALA A 105 -4.35 -18.42 0.98
N GLY A 106 -3.21 -18.64 1.62
CA GLY A 106 -2.28 -17.57 2.02
C GLY A 106 -1.54 -16.93 0.85
N VAL A 107 -1.15 -15.67 1.06
CA VAL A 107 -0.31 -14.92 0.12
C VAL A 107 0.71 -14.07 0.88
N ALA A 108 1.97 -14.07 0.45
CA ALA A 108 3.02 -13.26 1.03
C ALA A 108 3.93 -12.67 -0.05
N VAL A 109 4.29 -11.40 0.09
CA VAL A 109 5.23 -10.71 -0.79
C VAL A 109 6.63 -10.79 -0.19
N ALA A 110 7.63 -11.13 -1.01
CA ALA A 110 9.02 -11.08 -0.58
C ALA A 110 9.44 -9.63 -0.24
N PRO A 111 10.31 -9.42 0.77
CA PRO A 111 10.74 -8.07 1.18
C PRO A 111 11.35 -7.23 0.05
N GLY A 112 12.03 -7.87 -0.91
CA GLY A 112 12.57 -7.21 -2.10
C GLY A 112 11.54 -6.94 -3.20
N GLY A 113 10.26 -7.32 -3.00
CA GLY A 113 9.17 -7.10 -3.96
C GLY A 113 9.23 -7.96 -5.23
N GLY A 114 10.29 -8.74 -5.45
CA GLY A 114 10.51 -9.51 -6.69
C GLY A 114 9.63 -10.75 -6.85
N PHE A 115 9.14 -11.32 -5.74
CA PHE A 115 8.34 -12.54 -5.74
C PHE A 115 7.15 -12.47 -4.79
N VAL A 116 6.10 -13.21 -5.14
CA VAL A 116 4.94 -13.48 -4.30
C VAL A 116 4.78 -14.99 -4.16
N TYR A 117 4.53 -15.44 -2.94
CA TYR A 117 4.32 -16.83 -2.58
C TYR A 117 2.86 -17.06 -2.25
N VAL A 118 2.23 -18.04 -2.90
CA VAL A 118 0.80 -18.38 -2.75
C VAL A 118 0.69 -19.84 -2.34
N THR A 119 0.09 -20.12 -1.20
CA THR A 119 -0.23 -21.49 -0.78
C THR A 119 -1.44 -22.00 -1.54
N ASN A 120 -1.31 -23.21 -2.13
CA ASN A 120 -2.37 -23.89 -2.84
C ASN A 120 -2.88 -25.03 -1.94
N TYR A 121 -3.90 -24.74 -1.14
CA TYR A 121 -4.39 -25.59 -0.05
C TYR A 121 -4.74 -27.01 -0.51
N ALA A 122 -5.46 -27.15 -1.64
CA ALA A 122 -5.90 -28.46 -2.12
C ALA A 122 -4.79 -29.23 -2.85
N ASP A 123 -3.81 -28.55 -3.46
CA ASP A 123 -2.71 -29.21 -4.18
C ASP A 123 -1.52 -29.57 -3.28
N GLY A 124 -1.46 -29.05 -2.07
CA GLY A 124 -0.31 -29.24 -1.19
C GLY A 124 0.98 -28.59 -1.69
N THR A 125 0.85 -27.46 -2.39
CA THR A 125 1.97 -26.75 -3.04
C THR A 125 2.00 -25.27 -2.69
N VAL A 126 3.12 -24.62 -3.03
CA VAL A 126 3.26 -23.14 -3.04
C VAL A 126 3.63 -22.70 -4.44
N SER A 127 2.85 -21.79 -5.02
CA SER A 127 3.20 -21.11 -6.27
C SER A 127 4.13 -19.95 -5.99
N VAL A 128 5.21 -19.84 -6.77
CA VAL A 128 6.16 -18.71 -6.74
C VAL A 128 5.89 -17.84 -7.96
N VAL A 129 5.41 -16.62 -7.73
CA VAL A 129 5.03 -15.68 -8.78
C VAL A 129 6.08 -14.59 -8.88
N ASP A 130 6.64 -14.39 -10.06
CA ASP A 130 7.51 -13.26 -10.39
C ASP A 130 6.68 -12.00 -10.61
N THR A 131 7.00 -10.94 -9.88
CA THR A 131 6.21 -9.69 -9.87
C THR A 131 6.46 -8.78 -11.07
N ALA A 132 7.58 -8.97 -11.78
CA ALA A 132 7.89 -8.20 -12.98
C ALA A 132 7.16 -8.74 -14.20
N THR A 133 7.11 -10.08 -14.32
CA THR A 133 6.45 -10.77 -15.45
C THR A 133 4.99 -11.12 -15.18
N LEU A 134 4.58 -11.11 -13.90
CA LEU A 134 3.27 -11.56 -13.41
C LEU A 134 2.96 -12.98 -13.90
N THR A 135 3.89 -13.90 -13.68
CA THR A 135 3.75 -15.34 -14.04
C THR A 135 4.26 -16.22 -12.90
N VAL A 136 3.71 -17.44 -12.81
CA VAL A 136 4.23 -18.47 -11.92
C VAL A 136 5.54 -19.00 -12.53
N THR A 137 6.65 -18.89 -11.79
CA THR A 137 7.98 -19.33 -12.20
C THR A 137 8.40 -20.65 -11.58
N ALA A 138 7.80 -21.01 -10.44
CA ALA A 138 8.02 -22.28 -9.77
C ALA A 138 6.79 -22.72 -8.97
N THR A 139 6.68 -24.04 -8.75
CA THR A 139 5.69 -24.66 -7.85
C THR A 139 6.42 -25.62 -6.92
N VAL A 140 6.34 -25.36 -5.62
CA VAL A 140 7.06 -26.12 -4.58
C VAL A 140 6.07 -27.03 -3.85
N THR A 141 6.33 -28.36 -3.86
CA THR A 141 5.53 -29.29 -3.06
C THR A 141 5.92 -29.19 -1.57
N VAL A 142 4.94 -28.89 -0.71
CA VAL A 142 5.15 -28.66 0.73
C VAL A 142 4.42 -29.69 1.62
N GLY A 143 3.39 -30.33 1.13
CA GLY A 143 2.54 -31.29 1.85
C GLY A 143 1.12 -30.81 2.01
N GLN A 144 0.30 -31.58 2.77
CA GLN A 144 -1.14 -31.38 2.85
C GLN A 144 -1.54 -30.01 3.43
N ASN A 145 -2.59 -29.44 2.87
CA ASN A 145 -3.32 -28.28 3.37
C ASN A 145 -2.41 -27.09 3.79
N PRO A 146 -1.48 -26.60 2.92
CA PRO A 146 -0.77 -25.38 3.22
C PRO A 146 -1.73 -24.20 3.32
N ASP A 147 -1.65 -23.42 4.41
CA ASP A 147 -2.57 -22.30 4.67
C ASP A 147 -1.80 -20.98 4.78
N GLY A 148 -1.35 -20.58 5.95
CA GLY A 148 -0.58 -19.35 6.12
C GLY A 148 0.82 -19.43 5.52
N VAL A 149 1.31 -18.29 5.04
CA VAL A 149 2.65 -18.14 4.46
C VAL A 149 3.26 -16.80 4.83
N VAL A 150 4.55 -16.80 5.13
CA VAL A 150 5.34 -15.59 5.36
C VAL A 150 6.76 -15.77 4.85
N VAL A 151 7.35 -14.70 4.34
CA VAL A 151 8.76 -14.66 3.91
C VAL A 151 9.60 -14.07 5.04
N THR A 152 10.79 -14.65 5.29
CA THR A 152 11.75 -14.06 6.22
C THR A 152 12.16 -12.64 5.79
N ARG A 153 12.54 -11.80 6.76
CA ARG A 153 12.87 -10.40 6.48
C ARG A 153 14.07 -10.20 5.54
N ASP A 154 15.00 -11.15 5.55
CA ASP A 154 16.14 -11.19 4.63
C ASP A 154 15.80 -11.80 3.26
N GLY A 155 14.55 -12.27 3.07
CA GLY A 155 14.07 -12.86 1.84
C GLY A 155 14.60 -14.26 1.53
N THR A 156 15.35 -14.91 2.44
CA THR A 156 16.05 -16.16 2.17
C THR A 156 15.18 -17.41 2.37
N ALA A 157 14.11 -17.32 3.16
CA ALA A 157 13.24 -18.47 3.43
C ALA A 157 11.76 -18.09 3.49
N VAL A 158 10.89 -19.07 3.19
CA VAL A 158 9.43 -18.97 3.31
C VAL A 158 8.96 -20.01 4.33
N TYR A 159 8.17 -19.57 5.29
CA TYR A 159 7.52 -20.42 6.30
C TYR A 159 6.07 -20.64 5.90
N VAL A 160 5.64 -21.89 5.88
CA VAL A 160 4.31 -22.33 5.45
C VAL A 160 3.66 -23.19 6.51
N THR A 161 2.50 -22.81 7.01
CA THR A 161 1.72 -23.59 7.97
C THR A 161 0.88 -24.66 7.25
N HIS A 162 0.53 -25.73 7.96
CA HIS A 162 -0.30 -26.82 7.42
C HIS A 162 -1.53 -27.02 8.29
N ASP A 163 -2.72 -26.66 7.81
CA ASP A 163 -4.01 -26.84 8.50
C ASP A 163 -4.40 -28.31 8.54
N VAL A 164 -3.71 -29.09 9.40
CA VAL A 164 -3.90 -30.52 9.57
C VAL A 164 -4.17 -30.82 11.04
N VAL A 165 -5.18 -31.64 11.33
CA VAL A 165 -5.52 -32.04 12.70
C VAL A 165 -4.45 -32.98 13.27
N GLY A 166 -4.05 -32.76 14.54
CA GLY A 166 -3.04 -33.53 15.24
C GLY A 166 -1.65 -32.85 15.26
N PRO A 167 -0.58 -33.61 15.51
CA PRO A 167 0.77 -33.05 15.47
C PRO A 167 1.06 -32.47 14.10
N SER A 168 1.20 -31.18 14.05
CA SER A 168 1.33 -30.43 12.80
C SER A 168 2.68 -29.74 12.66
N LYS A 169 2.97 -29.25 11.49
CA LYS A 169 4.29 -28.70 11.16
C LYS A 169 4.20 -27.41 10.37
N VAL A 170 5.28 -26.70 10.38
CA VAL A 170 5.60 -25.58 9.46
C VAL A 170 6.67 -26.07 8.50
N SER A 171 6.48 -25.92 7.20
CA SER A 171 7.53 -26.15 6.20
C SER A 171 8.33 -24.89 5.98
N VAL A 172 9.66 -25.06 5.80
CA VAL A 172 10.59 -23.97 5.49
C VAL A 172 11.14 -24.20 4.09
N ILE A 173 10.88 -23.26 3.18
CA ILE A 173 11.33 -23.27 1.78
C ILE A 173 12.54 -22.35 1.67
N ASP A 174 13.61 -22.80 1.03
CA ASP A 174 14.70 -21.95 0.56
C ASP A 174 14.26 -21.21 -0.72
N THR A 175 14.38 -19.89 -0.73
CA THR A 175 13.90 -19.05 -1.84
C THR A 175 14.77 -19.11 -3.08
N THR A 176 16.03 -19.51 -2.96
CA THR A 176 16.96 -19.68 -4.09
C THR A 176 16.77 -21.02 -4.77
N ALA A 177 16.66 -22.08 -3.95
CA ALA A 177 16.49 -23.44 -4.45
C ALA A 177 15.02 -23.76 -4.81
N ASN A 178 14.05 -22.99 -4.32
CA ASN A 178 12.62 -23.30 -4.39
C ASN A 178 12.33 -24.75 -3.90
N ALA A 179 12.89 -25.10 -2.75
CA ALA A 179 12.77 -26.44 -2.18
C ALA A 179 12.56 -26.37 -0.66
N VAL A 180 11.83 -27.35 -0.12
CA VAL A 180 11.67 -27.49 1.34
C VAL A 180 13.00 -27.96 1.94
N ILE A 181 13.56 -27.18 2.86
CA ILE A 181 14.84 -27.45 3.53
C ILE A 181 14.68 -27.89 5.00
N ALA A 182 13.51 -27.67 5.59
CA ALA A 182 13.23 -28.07 6.96
C ALA A 182 11.72 -28.19 7.21
N THR A 183 11.37 -28.93 8.26
CA THR A 183 10.03 -28.94 8.86
C THR A 183 10.14 -28.76 10.37
N ILE A 184 9.27 -27.96 10.97
CA ILE A 184 9.28 -27.60 12.37
C ILE A 184 7.97 -28.03 13.00
N ASN A 185 7.99 -28.87 14.04
CA ASN A 185 6.78 -29.28 14.74
C ASN A 185 6.24 -28.12 15.59
N VAL A 186 4.94 -27.86 15.50
CA VAL A 186 4.20 -26.82 16.22
C VAL A 186 2.93 -27.41 16.87
N GLY A 187 2.01 -26.57 17.32
CA GLY A 187 0.72 -27.00 17.85
C GLY A 187 -0.20 -27.61 16.76
N SER A 188 -1.43 -27.97 17.14
CA SER A 188 -2.40 -28.60 16.25
C SER A 188 -3.06 -27.58 15.32
N THR A 189 -3.25 -27.96 14.06
CA THR A 189 -3.99 -27.19 13.06
C THR A 189 -3.47 -25.75 12.93
N PRO A 190 -2.19 -25.55 12.57
CA PRO A 190 -1.63 -24.21 12.42
C PRO A 190 -2.21 -23.53 11.17
N THR A 191 -2.66 -22.28 11.31
CA THR A 191 -3.31 -21.48 10.26
C THR A 191 -2.45 -20.31 9.79
N ALA A 192 -2.20 -19.34 10.66
CA ALA A 192 -1.45 -18.14 10.30
C ALA A 192 -0.02 -18.15 10.84
N VAL A 193 0.86 -17.40 10.19
CA VAL A 193 2.24 -17.18 10.61
C VAL A 193 2.65 -15.74 10.36
N ALA A 194 3.38 -15.14 11.33
CA ALA A 194 3.89 -13.77 11.22
C ALA A 194 5.37 -13.72 11.61
N ALA A 195 6.16 -12.91 10.90
CA ALA A 195 7.57 -12.68 11.18
C ALA A 195 7.77 -11.47 12.11
N SER A 196 8.65 -11.57 13.09
CA SER A 196 9.05 -10.42 13.90
C SER A 196 9.78 -9.36 13.07
N ALA A 197 9.68 -8.10 13.49
CA ALA A 197 10.28 -6.97 12.77
C ALA A 197 11.83 -7.06 12.71
N ASP A 198 12.46 -7.69 13.68
CA ASP A 198 13.90 -7.94 13.72
C ASP A 198 14.34 -9.19 12.92
N GLY A 199 13.36 -9.97 12.40
CA GLY A 199 13.60 -11.20 11.62
C GLY A 199 14.06 -12.41 12.44
N THR A 200 14.12 -12.31 13.79
CA THR A 200 14.65 -13.39 14.64
C THR A 200 13.62 -14.45 15.01
N ARG A 201 12.33 -14.14 14.92
CA ARG A 201 11.21 -15.00 15.35
C ARG A 201 10.12 -15.13 14.28
N MET A 202 9.50 -16.32 14.25
CA MET A 202 8.20 -16.57 13.61
C MET A 202 7.18 -16.93 14.67
N TYR A 203 5.98 -16.37 14.56
CA TYR A 203 4.88 -16.69 15.45
C TYR A 203 3.78 -17.38 14.67
N VAL A 204 3.43 -18.60 15.07
CA VAL A 204 2.48 -19.49 14.39
C VAL A 204 1.24 -19.62 15.24
N VAL A 205 0.07 -19.37 14.66
CA VAL A 205 -1.24 -19.58 15.29
C VAL A 205 -1.65 -21.04 15.12
N ASN A 206 -1.91 -21.72 16.22
CA ASN A 206 -2.34 -23.12 16.26
C ASN A 206 -3.82 -23.20 16.66
N LYS A 207 -4.68 -23.26 15.65
CA LYS A 207 -6.15 -23.24 15.82
C LYS A 207 -6.68 -24.40 16.66
N GLY A 208 -6.09 -25.58 16.51
CA GLY A 208 -6.57 -26.79 17.18
C GLY A 208 -6.01 -27.00 18.59
N SER A 209 -4.99 -26.24 19.00
CA SER A 209 -4.42 -26.29 20.37
C SER A 209 -4.62 -25.01 21.16
N ASP A 210 -5.31 -24.01 20.58
CA ASP A 210 -5.65 -22.72 21.19
C ASP A 210 -4.41 -21.99 21.75
N ASP A 211 -3.37 -21.92 20.92
CA ASP A 211 -2.11 -21.24 21.31
C ASP A 211 -1.36 -20.67 20.11
N ILE A 212 -0.31 -19.93 20.40
CA ILE A 212 0.70 -19.53 19.44
C ILE A 212 2.05 -20.15 19.79
N SER A 213 2.79 -20.58 18.77
CA SER A 213 4.17 -21.05 18.90
C SER A 213 5.14 -19.98 18.43
N ALA A 214 6.18 -19.68 19.23
CA ALA A 214 7.31 -18.84 18.83
C ALA A 214 8.46 -19.72 18.32
N ILE A 215 8.86 -19.55 17.07
CA ILE A 215 9.97 -20.28 16.43
C ILE A 215 11.18 -19.34 16.34
N ASP A 216 12.32 -19.80 16.76
CA ASP A 216 13.61 -19.17 16.50
C ASP A 216 14.03 -19.44 15.05
N VAL A 217 14.28 -18.39 14.27
CA VAL A 217 14.56 -18.49 12.83
C VAL A 217 15.93 -19.15 12.58
N ALA A 218 16.93 -18.83 13.39
CA ALA A 218 18.29 -19.34 13.21
C ALA A 218 18.41 -20.84 13.55
N THR A 219 17.77 -21.26 14.65
CA THR A 219 17.82 -22.68 15.11
C THR A 219 16.67 -23.51 14.51
N ARG A 220 15.62 -22.89 13.99
CA ARG A 220 14.40 -23.54 13.48
C ARG A 220 13.74 -24.41 14.54
N THR A 221 13.68 -23.94 15.77
CA THR A 221 13.06 -24.65 16.91
C THR A 221 12.02 -23.79 17.59
N VAL A 222 10.98 -24.42 18.15
CA VAL A 222 9.99 -23.72 19.00
C VAL A 222 10.68 -23.37 20.33
N VAL A 223 10.67 -22.11 20.70
CA VAL A 223 11.31 -21.56 21.91
C VAL A 223 10.30 -21.03 22.93
N GLY A 224 9.02 -21.01 22.61
CA GLY A 224 7.97 -20.59 23.53
C GLY A 224 6.59 -20.84 22.96
N THR A 225 5.59 -20.91 23.84
CA THR A 225 4.18 -21.01 23.50
C THR A 225 3.36 -20.11 24.41
N ALA A 226 2.30 -19.49 23.88
CA ALA A 226 1.34 -18.72 24.65
C ALA A 226 -0.09 -19.21 24.36
N LYS A 227 -0.87 -19.47 25.41
CA LYS A 227 -2.30 -19.74 25.25
C LYS A 227 -3.04 -18.46 24.85
N VAL A 228 -4.06 -18.62 24.01
CA VAL A 228 -4.95 -17.55 23.51
C VAL A 228 -6.42 -17.96 23.64
N GLY A 229 -7.33 -17.28 22.99
CA GLY A 229 -8.73 -17.71 22.94
C GLY A 229 -8.95 -18.95 22.08
N PHE A 230 -10.19 -19.40 22.01
CA PHE A 230 -10.55 -20.62 21.27
C PHE A 230 -10.63 -20.41 19.76
N VAL A 231 -10.17 -21.40 19.01
CA VAL A 231 -10.13 -21.40 17.55
C VAL A 231 -9.47 -20.16 16.99
N PRO A 232 -8.20 -19.88 17.39
CA PRO A 232 -7.47 -18.72 16.90
C PRO A 232 -7.19 -18.88 15.39
N HIS A 233 -7.19 -17.75 14.65
CA HIS A 233 -7.08 -17.77 13.19
C HIS A 233 -5.96 -16.89 12.65
N GLY A 234 -6.07 -15.58 12.79
CA GLY A 234 -5.12 -14.60 12.27
C GLY A 234 -4.21 -14.03 13.36
N ILE A 235 -3.07 -13.50 12.96
CA ILE A 235 -2.09 -12.85 13.85
C ILE A 235 -1.48 -11.64 13.17
N ALA A 236 -1.33 -10.55 13.92
CA ALA A 236 -0.51 -9.41 13.54
C ALA A 236 0.38 -8.97 14.70
N LEU A 237 1.59 -8.55 14.38
CA LEU A 237 2.57 -8.11 15.37
C LEU A 237 2.66 -6.60 15.42
N SER A 238 2.82 -6.04 16.61
CA SER A 238 3.11 -4.61 16.75
C SER A 238 4.48 -4.28 16.13
N PRO A 239 4.65 -3.11 15.49
CA PRO A 239 5.90 -2.74 14.82
C PRO A 239 7.13 -2.75 15.74
N ASN A 240 6.92 -2.50 17.05
CA ASN A 240 7.99 -2.57 18.06
C ASN A 240 8.31 -4.00 18.52
N GLY A 241 7.61 -5.02 17.98
CA GLY A 241 7.86 -6.44 18.27
C GLY A 241 7.47 -6.92 19.67
N THR A 242 6.75 -6.10 20.47
CA THR A 242 6.45 -6.45 21.86
C THR A 242 5.11 -7.16 22.05
N ARG A 243 4.18 -6.99 21.11
CA ARG A 243 2.81 -7.54 21.22
C ARG A 243 2.37 -8.25 19.95
N ALA A 244 1.52 -9.26 20.13
CA ALA A 244 0.71 -9.85 19.06
C ALA A 244 -0.78 -9.63 19.34
N TYR A 245 -1.53 -9.44 18.26
CA TYR A 245 -3.00 -9.43 18.23
C TYR A 245 -3.44 -10.69 17.49
N VAL A 246 -4.19 -11.58 18.17
CA VAL A 246 -4.62 -12.89 17.65
C VAL A 246 -6.13 -12.98 17.66
N THR A 247 -6.75 -13.19 16.51
CA THR A 247 -8.20 -13.35 16.39
C THR A 247 -8.67 -14.71 16.89
N ASN A 248 -9.74 -14.77 17.67
CA ASN A 248 -10.35 -15.98 18.22
C ASN A 248 -11.76 -16.11 17.69
N SER A 249 -11.97 -16.98 16.70
CA SER A 249 -13.21 -17.01 15.90
C SER A 249 -14.43 -17.57 16.60
N GLU A 250 -14.27 -18.39 17.66
CA GLU A 250 -15.39 -18.95 18.42
C GLU A 250 -15.95 -18.03 19.51
N PHE A 251 -15.15 -17.08 20.00
CA PHE A 251 -15.53 -16.19 21.09
C PHE A 251 -15.48 -14.71 20.74
N ASP A 252 -15.57 -14.37 19.47
CA ASP A 252 -15.71 -13.01 18.97
C ASP A 252 -14.72 -12.04 19.62
N SER A 253 -13.48 -12.45 19.73
CA SER A 253 -12.47 -11.69 20.46
C SER A 253 -11.11 -11.68 19.78
N VAL A 254 -10.26 -10.74 20.22
CA VAL A 254 -8.84 -10.66 19.90
C VAL A 254 -8.04 -10.79 21.18
N SER A 255 -7.13 -11.76 21.24
CA SER A 255 -6.14 -11.87 22.33
C SER A 255 -4.98 -10.92 22.08
N VAL A 256 -4.62 -10.13 23.09
CA VAL A 256 -3.38 -9.34 23.11
C VAL A 256 -2.33 -10.13 23.88
N VAL A 257 -1.25 -10.50 23.20
CA VAL A 257 -0.18 -11.34 23.77
C VAL A 257 1.10 -10.53 23.94
N ASP A 258 1.71 -10.62 25.13
CA ASP A 258 3.11 -10.19 25.35
C ASP A 258 4.07 -11.21 24.74
N LEU A 259 4.83 -10.79 23.74
CA LEU A 259 5.74 -11.67 23.00
C LEU A 259 7.05 -11.92 23.72
N THR A 260 7.39 -11.11 24.74
CA THR A 260 8.58 -11.32 25.56
C THR A 260 8.32 -12.36 26.63
N ALA A 261 7.19 -12.24 27.33
CA ALA A 261 6.79 -13.15 28.38
C ALA A 261 6.04 -14.39 27.85
N MET A 262 5.57 -14.36 26.60
CA MET A 262 4.71 -15.38 25.97
C MET A 262 3.45 -15.66 26.81
N VAL A 263 2.73 -14.59 27.16
CA VAL A 263 1.48 -14.66 27.94
C VAL A 263 0.39 -13.78 27.32
N GLU A 264 -0.85 -14.23 27.40
CA GLU A 264 -2.02 -13.41 27.06
C GLU A 264 -2.21 -12.34 28.14
N LEU A 265 -2.27 -11.07 27.71
CA LEU A 265 -2.49 -9.92 28.63
C LEU A 265 -4.00 -9.66 28.83
N GLN A 266 -4.76 -9.68 27.75
CA GLN A 266 -6.21 -9.43 27.77
C GLN A 266 -6.88 -9.93 26.49
N LYS A 267 -8.23 -9.96 26.53
CA LYS A 267 -9.10 -10.20 25.36
C LYS A 267 -9.93 -8.96 25.07
N ILE A 268 -10.06 -8.63 23.80
CA ILE A 268 -10.86 -7.51 23.30
C ILE A 268 -12.03 -8.10 22.52
N VAL A 269 -13.28 -7.81 22.94
CA VAL A 269 -14.48 -8.25 22.22
C VAL A 269 -14.60 -7.44 20.92
N VAL A 270 -14.86 -8.13 19.80
CA VAL A 270 -15.01 -7.55 18.45
C VAL A 270 -16.33 -8.01 17.81
N GLY A 271 -16.46 -8.00 16.50
CA GLY A 271 -17.64 -8.56 15.80
C GLY A 271 -17.61 -10.10 15.70
N ASP A 272 -18.70 -10.68 15.18
CA ASP A 272 -18.91 -12.12 15.11
C ASP A 272 -17.93 -12.78 14.12
N ARG A 273 -17.27 -13.83 14.61
CA ARG A 273 -16.31 -14.68 13.90
C ARG A 273 -15.14 -13.90 13.30
N PRO A 274 -14.24 -13.31 14.13
CA PRO A 274 -13.06 -12.62 13.64
C PRO A 274 -12.08 -13.62 12.99
N ILE A 275 -11.56 -13.27 11.78
CA ILE A 275 -10.68 -14.16 11.00
C ILE A 275 -9.28 -13.59 10.91
N SER A 276 -9.11 -12.37 10.42
CA SER A 276 -7.80 -11.77 10.18
C SER A 276 -7.67 -10.44 10.93
N VAL A 277 -6.44 -10.06 11.19
CA VAL A 277 -6.07 -8.78 11.81
C VAL A 277 -4.86 -8.20 11.13
N ALA A 278 -4.86 -6.88 10.91
CA ALA A 278 -3.71 -6.13 10.42
C ALA A 278 -3.57 -4.82 11.20
N LEU A 279 -2.31 -4.40 11.44
CA LEU A 279 -2.01 -3.13 12.08
C LEU A 279 -1.67 -2.07 11.03
N THR A 280 -1.95 -0.81 11.38
CA THR A 280 -1.40 0.33 10.64
C THR A 280 0.13 0.35 10.76
N PRO A 281 0.86 0.92 9.77
CA PRO A 281 2.33 0.94 9.78
C PRO A 281 2.95 1.60 11.03
N ASP A 282 2.26 2.56 11.63
CA ASP A 282 2.64 3.20 12.91
C ASP A 282 2.26 2.36 14.15
N GLY A 283 1.49 1.29 13.96
CA GLY A 283 1.00 0.41 15.00
C GLY A 283 -0.09 1.01 15.90
N ALA A 284 -0.63 2.18 15.58
CA ALA A 284 -1.61 2.86 16.42
C ALA A 284 -2.99 2.19 16.41
N SER A 285 -3.35 1.53 15.31
CA SER A 285 -4.65 0.86 15.16
C SER A 285 -4.51 -0.55 14.60
N ALA A 286 -5.36 -1.46 15.09
CA ALA A 286 -5.53 -2.80 14.54
C ALA A 286 -6.94 -2.94 13.93
N TYR A 287 -7.00 -3.49 12.72
CA TYR A 287 -8.23 -3.71 11.96
C TYR A 287 -8.50 -5.20 11.89
N VAL A 288 -9.70 -5.62 12.32
CA VAL A 288 -10.10 -7.01 12.50
C VAL A 288 -11.29 -7.32 11.62
N THR A 289 -11.16 -8.27 10.69
CA THR A 289 -12.27 -8.73 9.85
C THR A 289 -13.21 -9.63 10.63
N ASN A 290 -14.52 -9.31 10.64
CA ASN A 290 -15.56 -10.08 11.32
C ASN A 290 -16.44 -10.75 10.26
N PHE A 291 -16.20 -12.03 10.00
CA PHE A 291 -16.73 -12.79 8.88
C PHE A 291 -18.28 -12.82 8.84
N ASN A 292 -18.93 -13.09 9.97
CA ASN A 292 -20.39 -13.18 10.03
C ASN A 292 -21.05 -11.79 10.15
N SER A 293 -20.39 -10.82 10.76
CA SER A 293 -20.91 -9.44 10.89
C SER A 293 -20.80 -8.62 9.60
N ASN A 294 -19.98 -9.02 8.62
CA ASN A 294 -19.65 -8.23 7.42
C ASN A 294 -19.07 -6.86 7.77
N THR A 295 -18.25 -6.81 8.79
CA THR A 295 -17.61 -5.59 9.28
C THR A 295 -16.12 -5.77 9.52
N VAL A 296 -15.42 -4.66 9.68
CA VAL A 296 -14.07 -4.59 10.23
C VAL A 296 -14.11 -3.80 11.52
N SER A 297 -13.74 -4.41 12.65
CA SER A 297 -13.57 -3.70 13.94
C SER A 297 -12.23 -2.97 13.98
N ILE A 298 -12.20 -1.78 14.56
CA ILE A 298 -11.01 -0.96 14.74
C ILE A 298 -10.66 -0.93 16.21
N ILE A 299 -9.45 -1.35 16.55
CA ILE A 299 -8.90 -1.36 17.92
C ILE A 299 -7.83 -0.27 18.02
N ASP A 300 -7.93 0.61 18.99
CA ASP A 300 -6.83 1.46 19.43
C ASP A 300 -5.85 0.63 20.25
N THR A 301 -4.60 0.54 19.79
CA THR A 301 -3.59 -0.36 20.38
C THR A 301 -2.97 0.17 21.67
N ALA A 302 -3.12 1.47 21.96
CA ALA A 302 -2.63 2.06 23.20
C ALA A 302 -3.56 1.72 24.37
N SER A 303 -4.87 1.85 24.15
CA SER A 303 -5.90 1.51 25.16
C SER A 303 -6.38 0.07 25.08
N ASN A 304 -6.13 -0.64 23.97
CA ASN A 304 -6.67 -1.97 23.64
C ASN A 304 -8.22 -1.99 23.72
N THR A 305 -8.87 -0.98 23.15
CA THR A 305 -10.33 -0.89 23.08
C THR A 305 -10.81 -0.74 21.65
N VAL A 306 -12.00 -1.25 21.35
CA VAL A 306 -12.67 -1.02 20.06
C VAL A 306 -13.15 0.42 19.99
N THR A 307 -12.68 1.16 18.98
CA THR A 307 -13.04 2.57 18.75
C THR A 307 -14.06 2.76 17.64
N GLY A 308 -14.25 1.74 16.79
CA GLY A 308 -15.19 1.81 15.68
C GLY A 308 -15.39 0.46 14.98
N SER A 309 -16.34 0.47 14.05
CA SER A 309 -16.62 -0.65 13.16
C SER A 309 -17.02 -0.11 11.79
N VAL A 310 -16.43 -0.67 10.73
CA VAL A 310 -16.64 -0.27 9.33
C VAL A 310 -17.39 -1.38 8.61
N PRO A 311 -18.58 -1.13 8.03
CA PRO A 311 -19.25 -2.07 7.14
C PRO A 311 -18.41 -2.30 5.88
N VAL A 312 -18.24 -3.57 5.47
CA VAL A 312 -17.51 -3.98 4.28
C VAL A 312 -18.34 -4.95 3.45
N GLY A 313 -17.74 -5.57 2.42
CA GLY A 313 -18.42 -6.62 1.65
C GLY A 313 -18.75 -7.86 2.47
N GLN A 314 -19.47 -8.81 1.86
CA GLN A 314 -19.94 -10.01 2.55
C GLN A 314 -18.77 -10.95 2.89
N ARG A 315 -18.79 -11.51 4.11
CA ARG A 315 -17.83 -12.51 4.59
C ARG A 315 -16.37 -12.07 4.44
N PRO A 316 -15.95 -10.95 5.07
CA PRO A 316 -14.57 -10.51 5.03
C PRO A 316 -13.65 -11.57 5.68
N VAL A 317 -12.56 -11.94 5.00
CA VAL A 317 -11.57 -12.91 5.45
C VAL A 317 -10.23 -12.22 5.69
N GLY A 318 -9.44 -12.02 4.64
CA GLY A 318 -8.12 -11.42 4.73
C GLY A 318 -8.16 -9.89 4.75
N ILE A 319 -7.22 -9.29 5.46
CA ILE A 319 -6.97 -7.84 5.42
C ILE A 319 -5.48 -7.57 5.36
N ALA A 320 -5.07 -6.64 4.50
CA ALA A 320 -3.71 -6.10 4.46
C ALA A 320 -3.77 -4.57 4.52
N ILE A 321 -2.91 -3.97 5.34
CA ILE A 321 -2.82 -2.50 5.46
C ILE A 321 -1.42 -2.08 5.09
N SER A 322 -1.32 -1.06 4.25
CA SER A 322 -0.04 -0.50 3.82
C SER A 322 -0.15 0.98 3.50
N PHE A 323 0.99 1.65 3.52
CA PHE A 323 1.14 2.95 2.87
C PHE A 323 1.01 2.74 1.35
N VAL A 324 0.18 3.53 0.70
CA VAL A 324 -0.05 3.52 -0.74
C VAL A 324 0.41 4.86 -1.30
N PRO A 325 1.37 4.86 -2.24
CA PRO A 325 1.82 6.09 -2.87
C PRO A 325 0.69 6.70 -3.73
N PRO A 326 0.70 8.03 -3.97
CA PRO A 326 -0.28 8.67 -4.83
C PRO A 326 -0.17 8.17 -6.27
N ALA A 327 -1.30 8.11 -6.97
CA ALA A 327 -1.33 7.71 -8.38
C ALA A 327 -0.43 8.63 -9.23
N PRO A 328 0.43 8.08 -10.10
CA PRO A 328 1.30 8.88 -10.94
C PRO A 328 0.47 9.69 -11.95
N SER A 329 0.76 10.99 -12.07
CA SER A 329 0.09 11.89 -13.01
C SER A 329 1.01 12.30 -14.17
N LYS A 330 0.41 12.71 -15.29
CA LYS A 330 1.08 13.22 -16.47
C LYS A 330 0.55 14.60 -16.78
N LEU A 331 1.44 15.59 -16.84
CA LEU A 331 1.12 16.94 -17.25
C LEU A 331 1.61 17.16 -18.68
N VAL A 332 0.76 17.73 -19.54
CA VAL A 332 1.10 18.14 -20.90
C VAL A 332 0.83 19.63 -21.00
N ALA A 333 1.86 20.43 -21.27
CA ALA A 333 1.72 21.85 -21.55
C ALA A 333 1.34 22.05 -23.02
N GLY A 334 0.36 22.91 -23.26
CA GLY A 334 0.02 23.36 -24.59
C GLY A 334 0.92 24.49 -25.09
N SER A 335 0.40 25.35 -25.96
CA SER A 335 1.10 26.53 -26.46
C SER A 335 0.50 27.82 -25.87
N ALA A 336 1.33 28.86 -25.77
CA ALA A 336 0.87 30.18 -25.34
C ALA A 336 1.23 31.24 -26.38
N GLN A 337 0.55 32.39 -26.35
CA GLN A 337 0.76 33.49 -27.26
C GLN A 337 1.27 34.72 -26.51
N LEU A 338 2.28 35.38 -27.06
CA LEU A 338 2.86 36.61 -26.53
C LEU A 338 2.32 37.82 -27.26
N GLN A 339 1.63 38.71 -26.55
CA GLN A 339 1.11 39.97 -27.08
C GLN A 339 1.89 41.15 -26.46
N LEU A 340 2.44 41.99 -27.33
CA LEU A 340 3.14 43.21 -26.91
C LEU A 340 2.13 44.25 -26.39
N ARG A 341 2.47 44.95 -25.29
CA ARG A 341 1.74 46.13 -24.76
C ARG A 341 2.70 47.27 -24.47
N LEU A 342 2.13 48.48 -24.31
CA LEU A 342 2.89 49.73 -24.16
C LEU A 342 3.90 49.76 -22.97
N LEU A 343 3.61 48.96 -21.90
CA LEU A 343 4.43 48.92 -20.69
C LEU A 343 4.83 47.46 -20.29
N GLY A 344 4.77 46.50 -21.22
CA GLY A 344 5.11 45.11 -20.95
C GLY A 344 4.57 44.11 -21.96
N PHE A 345 4.43 42.88 -21.54
CA PHE A 345 3.90 41.80 -22.38
C PHE A 345 2.73 41.14 -21.67
N THR A 346 1.76 40.70 -22.46
CA THR A 346 0.74 39.74 -22.00
C THR A 346 1.02 38.40 -22.64
N VAL A 347 1.20 37.36 -21.83
CA VAL A 347 1.22 35.98 -22.27
C VAL A 347 -0.19 35.45 -22.15
N ARG A 348 -0.79 35.08 -23.27
CA ARG A 348 -2.17 34.59 -23.32
C ARG A 348 -2.23 33.11 -23.57
N SER A 349 -3.33 32.53 -23.07
CA SER A 349 -3.67 31.12 -23.30
C SER A 349 -2.56 30.17 -22.87
N LEU A 350 -1.88 30.47 -21.73
CA LEU A 350 -1.06 29.49 -21.07
C LEU A 350 -1.98 28.33 -20.70
N ASP A 351 -1.76 27.15 -21.27
CA ASP A 351 -2.59 25.99 -21.00
C ASP A 351 -1.75 24.75 -20.67
N ALA A 352 -2.33 23.87 -19.87
CA ALA A 352 -1.80 22.57 -19.57
C ALA A 352 -2.95 21.59 -19.29
N THR A 353 -2.73 20.32 -19.60
CA THR A 353 -3.68 19.24 -19.32
C THR A 353 -3.02 18.23 -18.40
N LEU A 354 -3.68 17.92 -17.28
CA LEU A 354 -3.28 16.92 -16.31
C LEU A 354 -4.12 15.67 -16.46
N THR A 355 -3.48 14.52 -16.62
CA THR A 355 -4.13 13.21 -16.73
C THR A 355 -3.42 12.20 -15.83
N GLU A 356 -4.10 11.15 -15.45
CA GLU A 356 -3.47 9.97 -14.86
C GLU A 356 -2.57 9.28 -15.88
N LYS A 357 -1.39 8.87 -15.46
CA LYS A 357 -0.36 8.35 -16.36
C LYS A 357 -0.76 7.03 -17.02
N HIS A 358 -1.48 6.17 -16.29
CA HIS A 358 -1.83 4.81 -16.75
C HIS A 358 -3.15 4.75 -17.49
N THR A 359 -4.17 5.43 -17.00
CA THR A 359 -5.52 5.42 -17.57
C THR A 359 -5.74 6.49 -18.63
N GLY A 360 -4.98 7.59 -18.59
CA GLY A 360 -5.21 8.78 -19.38
C GLY A 360 -6.43 9.60 -18.93
N ALA A 361 -7.08 9.22 -17.83
CA ALA A 361 -8.24 9.92 -17.31
C ALA A 361 -7.90 11.37 -16.92
N PRO A 362 -8.79 12.35 -17.19
CA PRO A 362 -8.56 13.74 -16.80
C PRO A 362 -8.58 13.91 -15.27
N VAL A 363 -7.67 14.71 -14.74
CA VAL A 363 -7.57 15.01 -13.30
C VAL A 363 -8.06 16.44 -13.07
N ALA A 364 -9.26 16.59 -12.50
CA ALA A 364 -9.90 17.87 -12.20
C ALA A 364 -9.50 18.43 -10.83
N GLY A 365 -9.75 19.72 -10.61
CA GLY A 365 -9.60 20.38 -9.31
C GLY A 365 -8.16 20.63 -8.86
N GLN A 366 -7.15 20.34 -9.69
CA GLN A 366 -5.74 20.45 -9.33
C GLN A 366 -5.13 21.80 -9.69
N LYS A 367 -4.33 22.35 -8.78
CA LYS A 367 -3.64 23.64 -9.01
C LYS A 367 -2.44 23.43 -9.92
N ILE A 368 -2.41 24.15 -11.03
CA ILE A 368 -1.29 24.23 -11.97
C ILE A 368 -0.61 25.58 -11.83
N VAL A 369 0.70 25.56 -11.66
CA VAL A 369 1.56 26.77 -11.60
C VAL A 369 2.25 26.93 -12.95
N PHE A 370 2.07 28.07 -13.59
CA PHE A 370 2.79 28.44 -14.82
C PHE A 370 3.92 29.40 -14.48
N SER A 371 5.10 29.12 -15.00
CA SER A 371 6.31 29.93 -14.80
C SER A 371 7.10 30.04 -16.10
N THR A 372 8.04 30.98 -16.18
CA THR A 372 9.05 30.98 -17.25
C THR A 372 10.00 29.79 -17.05
N VAL A 373 10.74 29.41 -18.08
CA VAL A 373 11.77 28.35 -17.99
C VAL A 373 12.81 28.62 -16.90
N LYS A 374 13.02 29.91 -16.54
CA LYS A 374 13.91 30.31 -15.44
C LYS A 374 13.23 30.33 -14.06
N GLY A 375 11.98 29.85 -13.95
CA GLY A 375 11.25 29.75 -12.69
C GLY A 375 10.50 31.01 -12.25
N ASN A 376 10.51 32.13 -13.03
CA ASN A 376 9.71 33.30 -12.67
C ASN A 376 8.24 32.99 -12.81
N PRO A 377 7.40 33.21 -11.78
CA PRO A 377 5.98 32.89 -11.83
C PRO A 377 5.25 33.74 -12.85
N LEU A 378 4.33 33.13 -13.59
CA LEU A 378 3.44 33.76 -14.56
C LEU A 378 2.02 33.86 -14.01
N CYS A 379 1.37 32.73 -13.79
CA CYS A 379 0.03 32.63 -13.21
C CYS A 379 -0.24 31.24 -12.66
N THR A 380 -1.40 31.08 -12.04
CA THR A 380 -1.91 29.77 -11.59
C THR A 380 -3.33 29.57 -12.06
N ALA A 381 -3.69 28.33 -12.37
CA ALA A 381 -5.05 27.94 -12.69
C ALA A 381 -5.38 26.59 -12.08
N THR A 382 -6.68 26.29 -11.96
CA THR A 382 -7.17 24.99 -11.49
C THR A 382 -7.68 24.19 -12.68
N THR A 383 -7.41 22.90 -12.73
CA THR A 383 -7.90 22.03 -13.79
C THR A 383 -9.43 21.87 -13.72
N ASN A 384 -10.10 21.94 -14.86
CA ASN A 384 -11.52 21.67 -15.01
C ASN A 384 -11.83 20.15 -15.11
N SER A 385 -13.06 19.78 -15.40
CA SER A 385 -13.50 18.39 -15.59
C SER A 385 -12.72 17.62 -16.67
N ASP A 386 -12.13 18.32 -17.64
CA ASP A 386 -11.32 17.72 -18.71
C ASP A 386 -9.83 17.68 -18.35
N GLY A 387 -9.48 17.96 -17.09
CA GLY A 387 -8.10 18.06 -16.60
C GLY A 387 -7.35 19.29 -17.12
N LYS A 388 -8.03 20.26 -17.77
CA LYS A 388 -7.40 21.39 -18.42
C LYS A 388 -7.38 22.63 -17.50
N ALA A 389 -6.21 23.26 -17.39
CA ALA A 389 -5.99 24.53 -16.70
C ALA A 389 -5.51 25.59 -17.70
N THR A 390 -6.10 26.80 -17.66
CA THR A 390 -5.71 27.92 -18.54
C THR A 390 -5.64 29.22 -17.78
N CYS A 391 -4.66 30.07 -18.10
CA CYS A 391 -4.58 31.44 -17.57
C CYS A 391 -3.84 32.40 -18.52
N ASP A 392 -4.04 33.69 -18.29
CA ASP A 392 -3.25 34.77 -18.90
C ASP A 392 -2.34 35.40 -17.86
N ALA A 393 -1.15 35.83 -18.28
CA ALA A 393 -0.18 36.49 -17.41
C ALA A 393 0.25 37.85 -17.96
N GLN A 394 0.27 38.86 -17.11
CA GLN A 394 0.91 40.14 -17.43
C GLN A 394 2.35 40.12 -16.94
N VAL A 395 3.30 40.38 -17.84
CA VAL A 395 4.73 40.29 -17.56
C VAL A 395 5.37 41.66 -17.80
N SER A 396 6.11 42.13 -16.81
CA SER A 396 6.84 43.37 -16.92
C SER A 396 8.01 43.28 -17.90
N LEU A 397 8.46 44.40 -18.42
CA LEU A 397 9.66 44.49 -19.28
C LEU A 397 10.93 43.93 -18.62
N LEU A 398 10.96 43.82 -17.29
CA LEU A 398 12.12 43.32 -16.53
C LEU A 398 12.36 41.81 -16.73
N VAL A 399 11.37 41.04 -17.12
CA VAL A 399 11.51 39.58 -17.36
C VAL A 399 12.30 39.30 -18.65
N GLY A 400 12.35 40.24 -19.57
CA GLY A 400 13.09 40.16 -20.81
C GLY A 400 12.46 39.26 -21.86
N LEU A 401 12.33 39.74 -23.08
CA LEU A 401 11.71 39.03 -24.20
C LEU A 401 12.40 37.68 -24.49
N SER A 402 13.71 37.63 -24.38
CA SER A 402 14.50 36.41 -24.61
C SER A 402 14.15 35.26 -23.63
N THR A 403 13.77 35.60 -22.40
CA THR A 403 13.33 34.58 -21.40
C THR A 403 11.96 34.05 -21.70
N LEU A 404 11.05 34.91 -22.18
CA LEU A 404 9.69 34.49 -22.56
C LEU A 404 9.70 33.64 -23.83
N LEU A 405 10.55 33.95 -24.80
CA LEU A 405 10.66 33.17 -26.05
C LEU A 405 11.29 31.77 -25.85
N GLN A 406 11.88 31.48 -24.70
CA GLN A 406 12.31 30.12 -24.35
C GLN A 406 11.15 29.19 -23.98
N GLY A 407 9.92 29.72 -23.85
CA GLY A 407 8.74 28.97 -23.49
C GLY A 407 8.33 29.14 -22.02
N PHE A 408 7.45 28.28 -21.56
CA PHE A 408 6.96 28.25 -20.19
C PHE A 408 6.98 26.82 -19.63
N THR A 409 6.96 26.72 -18.31
CA THR A 409 6.79 25.48 -17.56
C THR A 409 5.44 25.50 -16.86
N ALA A 410 4.67 24.45 -17.03
CA ALA A 410 3.51 24.14 -16.19
C ALA A 410 3.94 23.07 -15.17
N SER A 411 3.57 23.23 -13.92
CA SER A 411 3.87 22.26 -12.86
C SER A 411 2.69 22.04 -11.94
N HIS A 412 2.52 20.80 -11.51
CA HIS A 412 1.61 20.34 -10.49
C HIS A 412 2.43 19.74 -9.36
N ALA A 413 2.22 20.18 -8.12
CA ALA A 413 3.00 19.71 -6.97
C ALA A 413 2.62 18.28 -6.53
N GLY A 414 1.43 17.82 -6.94
CA GLY A 414 0.83 16.59 -6.44
C GLY A 414 0.02 16.80 -5.16
N ASN A 415 -0.73 15.79 -4.79
CA ASN A 415 -1.48 15.66 -3.54
C ASN A 415 -1.52 14.17 -3.13
N ASP A 416 -2.30 13.83 -2.10
CA ASP A 416 -2.39 12.46 -1.57
C ASP A 416 -2.96 11.45 -2.60
N GLU A 417 -3.67 11.92 -3.62
CA GLU A 417 -4.28 11.08 -4.65
C GLU A 417 -3.51 11.09 -5.96
N HIS A 418 -2.83 12.19 -6.29
CA HIS A 418 -2.16 12.38 -7.58
C HIS A 418 -0.71 12.84 -7.39
N GLY A 419 0.22 12.15 -8.03
CA GLY A 419 1.64 12.48 -8.03
C GLY A 419 1.96 13.81 -8.74
N GLY A 420 3.05 14.44 -8.37
CA GLY A 420 3.52 15.68 -9.01
C GLY A 420 3.94 15.46 -10.47
N ALA A 421 3.77 16.49 -11.31
CA ALA A 421 4.16 16.47 -12.71
C ALA A 421 4.60 17.86 -13.21
N SER A 422 5.46 17.89 -14.24
CA SER A 422 5.83 19.12 -14.94
C SER A 422 5.93 18.92 -16.44
N ALA A 423 5.66 19.97 -17.22
CA ALA A 423 5.77 19.98 -18.67
C ALA A 423 6.18 21.36 -19.20
N HIS A 424 6.82 21.38 -20.37
CA HIS A 424 7.21 22.61 -21.06
C HIS A 424 6.33 22.87 -22.28
N GLY A 425 5.96 24.13 -22.49
CA GLY A 425 5.22 24.57 -23.66
C GLY A 425 5.88 25.78 -24.35
N PRO A 426 5.74 25.92 -25.67
CA PRO A 426 6.26 27.06 -26.41
C PRO A 426 5.42 28.32 -26.20
N ILE A 427 6.05 29.49 -26.36
CA ILE A 427 5.37 30.79 -26.46
C ILE A 427 5.64 31.34 -27.86
N ALA A 428 4.61 31.57 -28.65
CA ALA A 428 4.68 32.19 -29.97
C ALA A 428 4.40 33.69 -29.88
N LEU A 429 5.12 34.50 -30.69
CA LEU A 429 4.80 35.93 -30.90
C LEU A 429 3.55 36.03 -31.78
N LEU A 430 2.64 36.89 -31.39
CA LEU A 430 1.46 37.29 -32.22
C LEU A 430 1.85 38.44 -33.14
#